data_e837ec33659b500a0457654a80a01691
#
_entry.id   e837ec33659b500a0457654a80a01691
#
_cell.length_a   1.000
_cell.length_b   1.000
_cell.length_c   1.000
_cell.angle_alpha   90.00
_cell.angle_beta   90.00
_cell.angle_gamma   90.00
#
_symmetry.space_group_name_H-M   'P 1'
#
loop_
_entity.id
_entity.type
_entity.pdbx_description
1 polymer ?
#
loop_
_entity_poly.entity_id
_entity_poly.type
_entity_poly.pdbx_seq_one_letter_code
_entity_poly.pdbx_strand_id
1 'polypeptide(L)'
;MPIDLIAAGQVLHRVHRTPLDPIFFGPGPGIAATNRFDSASGRFGILYVGMSRRGAIAETILRNPQRLMVSMTEITTRAISELSCIRPLRIVRMHGTGLQALGTDNAVSTGPYEPCGLWADALWDHADQPDGLAYQSRHDSSEICLALFERSDMAFDRKGMLPLSGILKEIAAILEVYGKSLSPVGPV
;
A
#
# COMPACT_ATOMS: atom_id res chain seq x y z
N MET A 1 -17.79 2.50 14.02
CA MET A 1 -16.66 2.74 13.09
C MET A 1 -17.05 2.26 11.69
N PRO A 2 -16.72 2.94 10.60
CA PRO A 2 -17.05 2.52 9.24
C PRO A 2 -16.12 1.37 8.83
N ILE A 3 -16.59 0.13 8.93
CA ILE A 3 -15.83 -1.10 8.60
C ILE A 3 -16.39 -1.73 7.33
N ASP A 4 -15.50 -2.00 6.38
CA ASP A 4 -15.76 -2.82 5.21
C ASP A 4 -15.15 -4.22 5.42
N LEU A 5 -15.80 -5.25 4.85
CA LEU A 5 -15.28 -6.60 4.86
C LEU A 5 -14.61 -6.91 3.51
N ILE A 6 -13.34 -7.29 3.55
CA ILE A 6 -12.65 -7.89 2.42
C ILE A 6 -12.81 -9.40 2.54
N ALA A 7 -13.37 -10.02 1.51
CA ALA A 7 -13.65 -11.46 1.54
C ALA A 7 -12.35 -12.29 1.58
N ALA A 8 -12.41 -13.46 2.19
CA ALA A 8 -11.38 -14.47 2.02
C ALA A 8 -11.23 -14.80 0.51
N GLY A 9 -10.00 -15.02 0.06
CA GLY A 9 -9.72 -15.24 -1.35
C GLY A 9 -9.54 -13.97 -2.19
N GLN A 10 -9.89 -12.78 -1.67
CA GLN A 10 -9.62 -11.51 -2.35
C GLN A 10 -8.12 -11.38 -2.64
N VAL A 11 -7.79 -11.13 -3.90
CA VAL A 11 -6.41 -10.88 -4.33
C VAL A 11 -6.04 -9.42 -4.07
N LEU A 12 -4.91 -9.23 -3.43
CA LEU A 12 -4.26 -7.95 -3.16
C LEU A 12 -2.91 -7.92 -3.86
N HIS A 13 -2.44 -6.75 -4.23
CA HIS A 13 -1.24 -6.57 -5.02
C HIS A 13 -0.18 -5.80 -4.25
N ARG A 14 1.08 -6.26 -4.31
CA ARG A 14 2.20 -5.55 -3.70
C ARG A 14 3.40 -5.47 -4.63
N VAL A 15 3.88 -4.26 -4.85
CA VAL A 15 5.19 -4.04 -5.47
C VAL A 15 6.25 -3.97 -4.38
N HIS A 16 7.29 -4.79 -4.50
CA HIS A 16 8.38 -4.88 -3.53
C HIS A 16 9.72 -5.09 -4.23
N ARG A 17 10.84 -4.93 -3.51
CA ARG A 17 12.17 -5.29 -4.04
C ARG A 17 12.26 -6.80 -4.19
N THR A 18 12.77 -7.27 -5.33
CA THR A 18 12.81 -8.70 -5.69
C THR A 18 13.41 -9.63 -4.62
N PRO A 19 14.48 -9.25 -3.88
CA PRO A 19 15.04 -10.13 -2.84
C PRO A 19 14.22 -10.19 -1.55
N LEU A 20 13.22 -9.29 -1.36
CA LEU A 20 12.46 -9.20 -0.13
C LEU A 20 11.19 -10.05 -0.21
N ASP A 21 10.78 -10.60 0.95
CA ASP A 21 9.50 -11.29 1.08
C ASP A 21 8.34 -10.32 0.78
N PRO A 22 7.37 -10.70 -0.08
CA PRO A 22 6.18 -9.91 -0.31
C PRO A 22 5.29 -9.76 0.92
N ILE A 23 5.36 -10.67 1.90
CA ILE A 23 4.64 -10.59 3.17
C ILE A 23 5.62 -10.07 4.23
N PHE A 24 5.84 -8.76 4.21
CA PHE A 24 6.73 -8.10 5.16
C PHE A 24 5.99 -6.95 5.84
N PHE A 25 5.75 -7.10 7.12
CA PHE A 25 5.19 -6.05 7.97
C PHE A 25 6.33 -5.18 8.52
N GLY A 26 6.42 -3.98 8.03
CA GLY A 26 7.48 -3.06 8.46
C GLY A 26 6.94 -1.65 8.78
N PRO A 27 7.76 -0.80 9.38
CA PRO A 27 8.95 -1.14 10.15
C PRO A 27 8.60 -1.85 11.46
N GLY A 28 9.49 -2.74 11.92
CA GLY A 28 9.30 -3.43 13.20
C GLY A 28 9.62 -2.52 14.41
N PRO A 29 9.45 -3.05 15.63
CA PRO A 29 9.70 -2.30 16.86
C PRO A 29 11.10 -1.68 16.91
N GLY A 30 11.17 -0.41 17.32
CA GLY A 30 12.43 0.34 17.45
C GLY A 30 12.97 0.92 16.13
N ILE A 31 12.31 0.70 15.00
CA ILE A 31 12.68 1.30 13.71
C ILE A 31 11.75 2.49 13.45
N ALA A 32 12.32 3.61 13.04
CA ALA A 32 11.56 4.82 12.76
C ALA A 32 10.51 4.60 11.64
N ALA A 33 9.33 5.17 11.81
CA ALA A 33 8.26 5.18 10.81
C ALA A 33 8.76 5.80 9.49
N THR A 34 8.49 5.13 8.37
CA THR A 34 8.92 5.57 7.03
C THR A 34 7.75 5.80 6.08
N ASN A 35 6.63 5.16 6.34
CA ASN A 35 5.42 5.28 5.53
C ASN A 35 4.29 5.92 6.33
N ARG A 36 3.23 6.32 5.64
CA ARG A 36 2.17 7.17 6.17
C ARG A 36 1.47 6.63 7.41
N PHE A 37 1.12 5.36 7.42
CA PHE A 37 0.37 4.71 8.51
C PHE A 37 1.24 3.79 9.35
N ASP A 38 2.58 3.88 9.24
CA ASP A 38 3.45 3.15 10.17
C ASP A 38 3.14 3.58 11.61
N SER A 39 3.12 2.61 12.53
CA SER A 39 2.78 2.85 13.94
C SER A 39 3.62 3.99 14.54
N ALA A 40 2.98 5.01 15.08
CA ALA A 40 3.69 6.12 15.75
C ALA A 40 4.41 5.64 17.01
N SER A 41 3.84 4.65 17.71
CA SER A 41 4.44 4.01 18.89
C SER A 41 5.47 2.93 18.53
N GLY A 42 5.55 2.50 17.28
CA GLY A 42 6.44 1.42 16.83
C GLY A 42 6.08 0.04 17.39
N ARG A 43 4.85 -0.20 17.83
CA ARG A 43 4.44 -1.45 18.49
C ARG A 43 4.13 -2.59 17.52
N PHE A 44 3.81 -2.29 16.27
CA PHE A 44 3.41 -3.27 15.26
C PHE A 44 3.88 -2.82 13.87
N GLY A 45 4.06 -3.79 12.99
CA GLY A 45 4.36 -3.55 11.60
C GLY A 45 3.11 -3.36 10.73
N ILE A 46 3.32 -2.79 9.53
CA ILE A 46 2.27 -2.54 8.54
C ILE A 46 2.65 -3.19 7.21
N LEU A 47 1.71 -3.94 6.64
CA LEU A 47 1.80 -4.45 5.27
C LEU A 47 0.97 -3.56 4.33
N TYR A 48 1.65 -2.84 3.41
CA TYR A 48 0.99 -2.00 2.40
C TYR A 48 0.72 -2.79 1.14
N VAL A 49 -0.53 -2.77 0.67
CA VAL A 49 -0.97 -3.46 -0.56
C VAL A 49 -1.97 -2.61 -1.33
N GLY A 50 -2.05 -2.80 -2.64
CA GLY A 50 -3.08 -2.19 -3.50
C GLY A 50 -4.24 -3.15 -3.71
N MET A 51 -5.46 -2.61 -3.84
CA MET A 51 -6.63 -3.37 -4.29
C MET A 51 -6.52 -3.74 -5.77
N SER A 52 -5.70 -3.02 -6.53
CA SER A 52 -5.39 -3.25 -7.94
C SER A 52 -3.89 -3.28 -8.19
N ARG A 53 -3.46 -3.86 -9.32
CA ARG A 53 -2.06 -3.80 -9.77
C ARG A 53 -1.62 -2.37 -10.02
N ARG A 54 -2.50 -1.55 -10.63
CA ARG A 54 -2.23 -0.14 -10.90
C ARG A 54 -2.02 0.65 -9.61
N GLY A 55 -2.86 0.46 -8.60
CA GLY A 55 -2.70 1.10 -7.30
C GLY A 55 -1.39 0.73 -6.62
N ALA A 56 -1.01 -0.55 -6.62
CA ALA A 56 0.28 -0.99 -6.07
C ALA A 56 1.49 -0.39 -6.81
N ILE A 57 1.41 -0.26 -8.14
CA ILE A 57 2.44 0.37 -8.97
C ILE A 57 2.48 1.88 -8.70
N ALA A 58 1.33 2.56 -8.64
CA ALA A 58 1.26 3.99 -8.38
C ALA A 58 1.91 4.35 -7.03
N GLU A 59 1.56 3.65 -5.96
CA GLU A 59 2.11 3.87 -4.61
C GLU A 59 3.62 3.61 -4.51
N THR A 60 4.18 2.79 -5.40
CA THR A 60 5.60 2.43 -5.32
C THR A 60 6.46 3.18 -6.33
N ILE A 61 6.02 3.29 -7.57
CA ILE A 61 6.82 3.80 -8.70
C ILE A 61 6.56 5.29 -8.94
N LEU A 62 5.34 5.79 -8.68
CA LEU A 62 4.95 7.17 -9.00
C LEU A 62 5.12 8.16 -7.85
N ARG A 63 5.94 7.84 -6.86
CA ARG A 63 6.12 8.66 -5.64
C ARG A 63 6.58 10.10 -5.89
N ASN A 64 7.26 10.35 -7.00
CA ASN A 64 7.64 11.70 -7.40
C ASN A 64 6.81 12.16 -8.61
N PRO A 65 5.82 13.06 -8.42
CA PRO A 65 4.96 13.53 -9.51
C PRO A 65 5.72 14.34 -10.56
N GLN A 66 6.80 15.04 -10.20
CA GLN A 66 7.60 15.86 -11.12
C GLN A 66 8.53 15.03 -12.02
N ARG A 67 8.78 13.77 -11.66
CA ARG A 67 9.65 12.89 -12.43
C ARG A 67 8.88 12.29 -13.59
N LEU A 68 9.19 12.70 -14.81
CA LEU A 68 8.52 12.21 -16.02
C LEU A 68 9.03 10.85 -16.50
N MET A 69 10.25 10.46 -16.10
CA MET A 69 10.87 9.22 -16.53
C MET A 69 11.13 8.29 -15.33
N VAL A 70 10.68 7.06 -15.44
CA VAL A 70 10.96 5.99 -14.45
C VAL A 70 12.20 5.22 -14.91
N SER A 71 13.16 5.06 -14.02
CA SER A 71 14.43 4.38 -14.32
C SER A 71 14.20 2.87 -14.52
N MET A 72 14.87 2.28 -15.52
CA MET A 72 14.88 0.82 -15.68
C MET A 72 15.44 0.10 -14.45
N THR A 73 16.35 0.73 -13.69
CA THR A 73 16.84 0.19 -12.41
C THR A 73 15.72 0.01 -11.40
N GLU A 74 14.78 0.97 -11.32
CA GLU A 74 13.60 0.82 -10.45
C GLU A 74 12.71 -0.35 -10.86
N ILE A 75 12.59 -0.61 -12.15
CA ILE A 75 11.80 -1.70 -12.70
C ILE A 75 12.49 -3.06 -12.50
N THR A 76 13.77 -3.16 -12.85
CA THR A 76 14.51 -4.43 -12.80
C THR A 76 14.77 -4.93 -11.38
N THR A 77 14.75 -4.04 -10.39
CA THR A 77 14.99 -4.40 -8.98
C THR A 77 13.71 -4.74 -8.20
N ARG A 78 12.54 -4.70 -8.87
CA ARG A 78 11.24 -4.91 -8.22
C ARG A 78 10.42 -6.00 -8.89
N ALA A 79 9.54 -6.58 -8.09
CA ALA A 79 8.51 -7.52 -8.51
C ALA A 79 7.14 -7.04 -8.01
N ILE A 80 6.08 -7.50 -8.67
CA ILE A 80 4.71 -7.43 -8.17
C ILE A 80 4.26 -8.81 -7.74
N SER A 81 3.75 -8.92 -6.51
CA SER A 81 3.20 -10.15 -5.96
C SER A 81 1.69 -10.03 -5.76
N GLU A 82 1.03 -11.15 -5.96
CA GLU A 82 -0.39 -11.35 -5.66
C GLU A 82 -0.53 -12.14 -4.37
N LEU A 83 -1.19 -11.53 -3.39
CA LEU A 83 -1.45 -12.09 -2.07
C LEU A 83 -2.95 -12.27 -1.91
N SER A 84 -3.38 -13.41 -1.38
CA SER A 84 -4.80 -13.68 -1.12
C SER A 84 -5.04 -13.84 0.36
N CYS A 85 -6.03 -13.14 0.89
CA CYS A 85 -6.43 -13.24 2.29
C CYS A 85 -6.97 -14.65 2.57
N ILE A 86 -6.48 -15.32 3.60
CA ILE A 86 -6.99 -16.66 3.98
C ILE A 86 -8.27 -16.60 4.82
N ARG A 87 -8.57 -15.46 5.43
CA ARG A 87 -9.81 -15.16 6.14
C ARG A 87 -10.38 -13.80 5.73
N PRO A 88 -11.64 -13.50 6.00
CA PRO A 88 -12.17 -12.15 5.82
C PRO A 88 -11.40 -11.15 6.67
N LEU A 89 -11.16 -9.94 6.14
CA LEU A 89 -10.49 -8.85 6.84
C LEU A 89 -11.50 -7.73 7.14
N ARG A 90 -11.42 -7.18 8.34
CA ARG A 90 -12.21 -6.03 8.83
C ARG A 90 -11.40 -4.76 8.63
N ILE A 91 -11.73 -3.99 7.62
CA ILE A 91 -10.94 -2.84 7.17
C ILE A 91 -11.69 -1.54 7.45
N VAL A 92 -11.07 -0.63 8.17
CA VAL A 92 -11.62 0.72 8.42
C VAL A 92 -11.60 1.51 7.12
N ARG A 93 -12.76 2.00 6.70
CA ARG A 93 -12.88 2.85 5.51
C ARG A 93 -12.39 4.27 5.81
N MET A 94 -11.12 4.53 5.55
CA MET A 94 -10.49 5.86 5.71
C MET A 94 -10.43 6.59 4.36
N HIS A 95 -11.53 6.55 3.61
CA HIS A 95 -11.74 7.26 2.34
C HIS A 95 -13.23 7.51 2.09
N GLY A 96 -13.55 8.37 1.12
CA GLY A 96 -14.93 8.66 0.74
C GLY A 96 -15.80 9.05 1.94
N THR A 97 -16.99 8.46 2.06
CA THR A 97 -17.92 8.73 3.17
C THR A 97 -17.41 8.29 4.54
N GLY A 98 -16.44 7.37 4.58
CA GLY A 98 -15.83 6.91 5.84
C GLY A 98 -15.06 8.01 6.56
N LEU A 99 -14.50 8.98 5.84
CA LEU A 99 -13.80 10.13 6.43
C LEU A 99 -14.71 10.94 7.37
N GLN A 100 -15.92 11.26 6.91
CA GLN A 100 -16.89 11.99 7.73
C GLN A 100 -17.36 11.18 8.94
N ALA A 101 -17.54 9.88 8.79
CA ALA A 101 -17.90 8.98 9.89
C ALA A 101 -16.79 8.85 10.95
N LEU A 102 -15.53 9.10 10.57
CA LEU A 102 -14.36 9.13 11.46
C LEU A 102 -14.07 10.53 12.03
N GLY A 103 -14.79 11.57 11.59
CA GLY A 103 -14.53 12.95 11.99
C GLY A 103 -13.23 13.54 11.41
N THR A 104 -12.84 13.09 10.22
CA THR A 104 -11.62 13.53 9.53
C THR A 104 -11.92 13.90 8.08
N ASP A 105 -10.89 14.27 7.34
CA ASP A 105 -10.94 14.65 5.93
C ASP A 105 -9.81 13.97 5.11
N ASN A 106 -9.68 14.37 3.85
CA ASN A 106 -8.69 13.77 2.95
C ASN A 106 -7.22 14.11 3.30
N ALA A 107 -6.96 14.94 4.30
CA ALA A 107 -5.60 15.20 4.78
C ALA A 107 -4.91 13.93 5.29
N VAL A 108 -5.67 12.92 5.72
CA VAL A 108 -5.14 11.59 6.07
C VAL A 108 -4.41 10.91 4.90
N SER A 109 -4.76 11.22 3.65
CA SER A 109 -4.11 10.70 2.44
C SER A 109 -3.09 11.65 1.83
N THR A 110 -3.25 12.97 2.00
CA THR A 110 -2.47 14.00 1.29
C THR A 110 -1.59 14.86 2.20
N GLY A 111 -1.96 14.99 3.47
CA GLY A 111 -1.28 15.82 4.46
C GLY A 111 0.02 15.21 5.04
N PRO A 112 0.51 15.76 6.15
CA PRO A 112 1.68 15.25 6.88
C PRO A 112 1.50 13.79 7.34
N TYR A 113 2.59 13.08 7.57
CA TYR A 113 2.57 11.68 8.00
C TYR A 113 2.29 11.51 9.49
N GLU A 114 2.72 12.47 10.30
CA GLU A 114 2.68 12.38 11.76
C GLU A 114 1.29 12.02 12.34
N PRO A 115 0.18 12.69 11.95
CA PRO A 115 -1.15 12.31 12.44
C PRO A 115 -1.60 10.91 11.99
N CYS A 116 -1.09 10.42 10.86
CA CYS A 116 -1.53 9.15 10.30
C CYS A 116 -1.03 7.95 11.12
N GLY A 117 0.17 8.02 11.68
CA GLY A 117 0.69 7.00 12.59
C GLY A 117 -0.10 6.92 13.90
N LEU A 118 -0.58 8.06 14.41
CA LEU A 118 -1.47 8.11 15.60
C LEU A 118 -2.84 7.48 15.28
N TRP A 119 -3.37 7.70 14.07
CA TRP A 119 -4.56 7.01 13.59
C TRP A 119 -4.35 5.49 13.57
N ALA A 120 -3.22 5.01 13.06
CA ALA A 120 -2.90 3.59 13.03
C ALA A 120 -2.87 2.99 14.45
N ASP A 121 -2.22 3.67 15.41
CA ASP A 121 -2.17 3.23 16.81
C ASP A 121 -3.58 3.20 17.44
N ALA A 122 -4.38 4.24 17.25
CA ALA A 122 -5.75 4.32 17.78
C ALA A 122 -6.65 3.21 17.21
N LEU A 123 -6.51 2.91 15.92
CA LEU A 123 -7.27 1.82 15.27
C LEU A 123 -6.77 0.44 15.71
N TRP A 124 -5.48 0.26 15.93
CA TRP A 124 -4.92 -0.97 16.47
C TRP A 124 -5.50 -1.30 17.84
N ASP A 125 -5.63 -0.29 18.72
CA ASP A 125 -6.12 -0.44 20.10
C ASP A 125 -7.67 -0.44 20.19
N HIS A 126 -8.37 -0.16 19.08
CA HIS A 126 -9.83 -0.02 19.10
C HIS A 126 -10.54 -1.35 19.46
N ALA A 127 -11.63 -1.27 20.23
CA ALA A 127 -12.40 -2.45 20.68
C ALA A 127 -12.92 -3.34 19.54
N ASP A 128 -13.21 -2.76 18.37
CA ASP A 128 -13.62 -3.52 17.19
C ASP A 128 -12.47 -4.30 16.54
N GLN A 129 -11.22 -4.09 16.95
CA GLN A 129 -10.04 -4.79 16.48
C GLN A 129 -9.97 -4.94 14.96
N PRO A 130 -9.98 -3.84 14.17
CA PRO A 130 -9.84 -3.93 12.73
C PRO A 130 -8.48 -4.54 12.34
N ASP A 131 -8.46 -5.16 11.16
CA ASP A 131 -7.24 -5.76 10.58
C ASP A 131 -6.36 -4.73 9.86
N GLY A 132 -6.88 -3.54 9.64
CA GLY A 132 -6.20 -2.48 8.93
C GLY A 132 -7.14 -1.38 8.50
N LEU A 133 -6.66 -0.51 7.62
CA LEU A 133 -7.43 0.58 7.05
C LEU A 133 -7.27 0.64 5.52
N ALA A 134 -8.31 1.15 4.85
CA ALA A 134 -8.30 1.45 3.42
C ALA A 134 -8.22 2.96 3.22
N TYR A 135 -7.36 3.41 2.33
CA TYR A 135 -7.14 4.82 2.03
C TYR A 135 -7.00 5.06 0.52
N GLN A 136 -7.27 6.27 0.08
CA GLN A 136 -6.98 6.67 -1.30
C GLN A 136 -5.48 6.84 -1.50
N SER A 137 -4.95 6.31 -2.60
CA SER A 137 -3.58 6.55 -2.99
C SER A 137 -3.33 8.06 -3.13
N ARG A 138 -2.23 8.55 -2.56
CA ARG A 138 -1.80 9.94 -2.74
C ARG A 138 -1.44 10.25 -4.20
N HIS A 139 -1.04 9.24 -4.96
CA HIS A 139 -0.52 9.37 -6.32
C HIS A 139 -1.60 9.14 -7.39
N ASP A 140 -2.71 8.50 -7.01
CA ASP A 140 -3.90 8.32 -7.84
C ASP A 140 -5.13 8.16 -6.94
N SER A 141 -5.94 9.21 -6.81
CA SER A 141 -7.14 9.21 -5.94
C SER A 141 -8.25 8.25 -6.39
N SER A 142 -8.16 7.68 -7.59
CA SER A 142 -9.07 6.61 -8.05
C SER A 142 -8.69 5.22 -7.52
N GLU A 143 -7.49 5.07 -6.98
CA GLU A 143 -6.96 3.81 -6.47
C GLU A 143 -7.08 3.73 -4.94
N ILE A 144 -7.55 2.58 -4.46
CA ILE A 144 -7.63 2.28 -3.03
C ILE A 144 -6.49 1.34 -2.66
N CYS A 145 -5.81 1.70 -1.59
CA CYS A 145 -4.75 0.91 -0.98
C CYS A 145 -5.09 0.56 0.46
N LEU A 146 -4.47 -0.48 0.97
CA LEU A 146 -4.66 -0.94 2.34
C LEU A 146 -3.36 -0.83 3.11
N ALA A 147 -3.47 -0.42 4.37
CA ALA A 147 -2.45 -0.56 5.40
C ALA A 147 -2.94 -1.63 6.39
N LEU A 148 -2.39 -2.83 6.28
CA LEU A 148 -2.80 -4.00 7.07
C LEU A 148 -1.90 -4.14 8.29
N PHE A 149 -2.50 -4.34 9.45
CA PHE A 149 -1.82 -4.45 10.73
C PHE A 149 -1.24 -5.85 10.94
N GLU A 150 -0.07 -5.94 11.55
CA GLU A 150 0.60 -7.20 11.92
C GLU A 150 -0.11 -7.88 13.09
N ARG A 151 -1.34 -8.38 12.88
CA ARG A 151 -2.04 -9.18 13.87
C ARG A 151 -1.59 -10.64 13.83
N SER A 152 -1.62 -11.35 14.97
CA SER A 152 -1.08 -12.71 15.10
C SER A 152 -1.77 -13.75 14.20
N ASP A 153 -3.01 -13.50 13.80
CA ASP A 153 -3.81 -14.35 12.91
C ASP A 153 -3.82 -13.87 11.45
N MET A 154 -3.02 -12.84 11.13
CA MET A 154 -2.92 -12.31 9.78
C MET A 154 -2.05 -13.23 8.92
N ALA A 155 -2.65 -13.82 7.89
CA ALA A 155 -1.95 -14.71 6.97
C ALA A 155 -2.48 -14.58 5.54
N PHE A 156 -1.62 -14.87 4.58
CA PHE A 156 -1.88 -14.75 3.15
C PHE A 156 -1.33 -15.94 2.38
N ASP A 157 -2.09 -16.39 1.38
CA ASP A 157 -1.57 -17.26 0.33
C ASP A 157 -0.82 -16.43 -0.71
N ARG A 158 0.33 -16.91 -1.16
CA ARG A 158 1.07 -16.35 -2.28
C ARG A 158 0.52 -16.94 -3.58
N LYS A 159 -0.15 -16.14 -4.40
CA LYS A 159 -0.76 -16.60 -5.67
C LYS A 159 0.19 -16.49 -6.84
N GLY A 160 1.09 -15.52 -6.82
CA GLY A 160 2.08 -15.33 -7.88
C GLY A 160 3.03 -14.17 -7.58
N MET A 161 4.15 -14.17 -8.29
CA MET A 161 5.12 -13.09 -8.30
C MET A 161 5.67 -12.92 -9.71
N LEU A 162 5.64 -11.70 -10.23
CA LEU A 162 6.19 -11.35 -11.53
C LEU A 162 7.23 -10.24 -11.37
N PRO A 163 8.47 -10.42 -11.85
CA PRO A 163 9.41 -9.31 -11.98
C PRO A 163 8.79 -8.21 -12.85
N LEU A 164 8.90 -6.94 -12.45
CA LEU A 164 8.35 -5.84 -13.24
C LEU A 164 9.00 -5.76 -14.64
N SER A 165 10.24 -6.21 -14.79
CA SER A 165 10.91 -6.34 -16.08
C SER A 165 10.28 -7.38 -17.01
N GLY A 166 9.53 -8.35 -16.48
CA GLY A 166 8.78 -9.35 -17.26
C GLY A 166 7.45 -8.82 -17.81
N ILE A 167 6.97 -7.67 -17.33
CA ILE A 167 5.68 -7.05 -17.71
C ILE A 167 5.85 -5.62 -18.23
N LEU A 168 6.96 -5.33 -18.93
CA LEU A 168 7.30 -3.95 -19.38
C LEU A 168 6.21 -3.29 -20.22
N LYS A 169 5.48 -4.06 -21.04
CA LYS A 169 4.36 -3.51 -21.84
C LYS A 169 3.23 -3.00 -20.94
N GLU A 170 2.89 -3.74 -19.89
CA GLU A 170 1.87 -3.34 -18.91
C GLU A 170 2.37 -2.10 -18.12
N ILE A 171 3.62 -2.11 -17.68
CA ILE A 171 4.23 -0.97 -16.97
C ILE A 171 4.21 0.27 -17.85
N ALA A 172 4.62 0.16 -19.13
CA ALA A 172 4.63 1.30 -20.06
C ALA A 172 3.21 1.86 -20.27
N ALA A 173 2.21 1.00 -20.45
CA ALA A 173 0.81 1.42 -20.59
C ALA A 173 0.29 2.13 -19.33
N ILE A 174 0.65 1.63 -18.13
CA ILE A 174 0.29 2.29 -16.87
C ILE A 174 0.98 3.67 -16.79
N LEU A 175 2.27 3.75 -17.08
CA LEU A 175 3.02 5.01 -17.02
C LEU A 175 2.47 6.06 -17.99
N GLU A 176 2.03 5.64 -19.17
CA GLU A 176 1.42 6.51 -20.18
C GLU A 176 0.17 7.22 -19.66
N VAL A 177 -0.68 6.52 -18.90
CA VAL A 177 -1.87 7.11 -18.25
C VAL A 177 -1.50 8.30 -17.36
N TYR A 178 -0.29 8.27 -16.75
CA TYR A 178 0.21 9.34 -15.88
C TYR A 178 1.15 10.31 -16.58
N GLY A 179 1.22 10.28 -17.92
CA GLY A 179 2.12 11.12 -18.70
C GLY A 179 3.61 10.84 -18.43
N LYS A 180 3.94 9.62 -18.06
CA LYS A 180 5.31 9.20 -17.74
C LYS A 180 5.80 8.13 -18.72
N SER A 181 7.12 7.94 -18.77
CA SER A 181 7.77 6.94 -19.64
C SER A 181 8.88 6.19 -18.91
N LEU A 182 9.35 5.09 -19.51
CA LEU A 182 10.54 4.38 -19.06
C LEU A 182 11.81 5.04 -19.59
N SER A 183 12.82 5.18 -18.74
CA SER A 183 14.16 5.58 -19.16
C SER A 183 14.98 4.35 -19.54
N PRO A 184 15.60 4.30 -20.71
CA PRO A 184 16.44 3.17 -21.13
C PRO A 184 17.77 3.07 -20.36
N VAL A 185 18.20 4.14 -19.70
CA VAL A 185 19.48 4.24 -18.98
C VAL A 185 19.20 4.61 -17.52
N GLY A 186 20.04 4.14 -16.60
CA GLY A 186 19.93 4.38 -15.16
C GLY A 186 19.68 5.86 -14.77
N PRO A 187 19.63 6.18 -13.47
CA PRO A 187 19.14 7.49 -13.03
C PRO A 187 19.90 8.63 -13.70
N VAL A 188 19.13 9.55 -14.29
CA VAL A 188 19.65 10.87 -14.69
C VAL A 188 19.78 11.70 -13.41
#